data_7652f6588b5be2335821e0ff6326fc89
#
_entry.id   7652f6588b5be2335821e0ff6326fc89
#
_cell.length_a   1.000
_cell.length_b   1.000
_cell.length_c   1.000
_cell.angle_alpha   90.00
_cell.angle_beta   90.00
_cell.angle_gamma   90.00
#
_symmetry.space_group_name_H-M   'P 1'
#
loop_
_entity.id
_entity.type
_entity.pdbx_description
1 polymer ?
#
loop_
_entity_poly.entity_id
_entity_poly.type
_entity_poly.pdbx_seq_one_letter_code
_entity_poly.pdbx_strand_id
1 'polypeptide(L)'
;MAADNTKYRSLVDRRRFVELVGVSGAAALAGCDSGGDGGDGGDGGDGGDSGVIDKTHASALQANPNDRTINPHHTQNASEPATQLVFDRYAAYSFESDEFIMSALENWEFDGQTVTLTFRDDLTWSDGSQVTTEDIDVQFKIRKKTGDAIWGFTESTEVVDDLTYQLNLAGETNPIMVKHQLANMWVDTPASVFEQFLDQDASEVQTWVWEDSDEDVITSAGFKYVDRNQQEWNFERNPEFRKADNINFSNYKFDAYQEASVPQQDFTAGGGRFDSSWSMFAPPETVDGFADYVVEVRSIPAKWGYGVVFNHDDPVFGDRAVRQAIAYVINREELVANAGPRTKFPASIPCGIAPKNIDQWLGDAKSNFNDYGVGESDTESATEVLEEAGYSKSGDTWQTPDGEDISAEYLTPAGWSDFTTMTNTIVDRLSDFGFDLTVASQPTGDWQGSLIDSNFKIGTFYWLPGQARSAFPYYPLRHQLVNDAISGGHNYPAEEEQTIPSMDGDGETTLVPLDKVDEIGTVPTNEEAMPIVQEAAWHNNVDLPMLSLVSKFEQSWVTDDEWDIVEEGDVDRSIKWPPFWLPREGKLTAQE
;
A
#
# COMPACT_ATOMS: atom_id res chain seq x y z
N MET A 1 -28.43 -26.18 8.82
CA MET A 1 -28.00 -25.71 10.12
C MET A 1 -27.26 -24.41 9.85
N ALA A 2 -27.87 -23.28 10.14
CA ALA A 2 -27.22 -21.97 9.95
C ALA A 2 -26.07 -21.86 10.96
N ALA A 3 -24.84 -21.84 10.49
CA ALA A 3 -23.69 -21.54 11.30
C ALA A 3 -23.79 -20.07 11.75
N ASP A 4 -23.56 -19.87 13.03
CA ASP A 4 -23.65 -18.57 13.70
C ASP A 4 -22.55 -17.62 13.18
N ASN A 5 -22.87 -16.85 12.15
CA ASN A 5 -21.99 -15.83 11.52
C ASN A 5 -21.71 -14.62 12.42
N THR A 6 -22.20 -14.64 13.67
CA THR A 6 -22.07 -13.51 14.60
C THR A 6 -20.64 -13.33 15.15
N LYS A 7 -19.76 -14.34 15.00
CA LYS A 7 -18.37 -14.27 15.53
C LYS A 7 -17.42 -13.43 14.67
N TYR A 8 -17.62 -13.36 13.39
CA TYR A 8 -16.79 -12.53 12.50
C TYR A 8 -17.14 -11.04 12.55
N ARG A 9 -18.38 -10.71 12.95
CA ARG A 9 -18.84 -9.32 13.12
C ARG A 9 -18.19 -8.58 14.28
N SER A 10 -17.59 -9.28 15.25
CA SER A 10 -16.99 -8.68 16.46
C SER A 10 -15.47 -8.45 16.36
N LEU A 11 -14.82 -8.92 15.29
CA LEU A 11 -13.35 -8.93 15.19
C LEU A 11 -12.74 -7.62 14.66
N VAL A 12 -13.55 -6.71 14.13
CA VAL A 12 -13.07 -5.38 13.70
C VAL A 12 -13.94 -4.30 14.35
N ASP A 13 -13.55 -3.87 15.55
CA ASP A 13 -14.13 -2.67 16.15
C ASP A 13 -13.80 -1.46 15.27
N ARG A 14 -14.83 -0.84 14.69
CA ARG A 14 -14.75 0.28 13.73
C ARG A 14 -13.81 1.42 14.16
N ARG A 15 -13.50 1.54 15.44
CA ARG A 15 -12.64 2.59 16.00
C ARG A 15 -11.15 2.26 16.01
N ARG A 16 -10.75 0.98 15.89
CA ARG A 16 -9.35 0.56 16.03
C ARG A 16 -8.61 0.35 14.71
N PHE A 17 -9.32 0.18 13.60
CA PHE A 17 -8.69 -0.06 12.29
C PHE A 17 -8.23 1.23 11.58
N VAL A 18 -8.76 2.38 11.97
CA VAL A 18 -8.40 3.71 11.40
C VAL A 18 -6.94 4.08 11.70
N GLU A 19 -6.37 3.51 12.77
CA GLU A 19 -4.98 3.80 13.17
C GLU A 19 -3.92 3.02 12.36
N LEU A 20 -4.30 1.98 11.61
CA LEU A 20 -3.35 1.04 10.97
C LEU A 20 -3.15 1.23 9.45
N VAL A 21 -3.95 2.03 8.78
CA VAL A 21 -3.86 2.25 7.31
C VAL A 21 -3.44 3.68 6.97
N GLY A 22 -3.31 4.53 7.95
CA GLY A 22 -2.98 5.92 7.76
C GLY A 22 -1.49 6.20 7.75
N VAL A 23 -1.08 6.82 6.71
CA VAL A 23 0.08 7.72 6.60
C VAL A 23 1.33 7.14 5.95
N SER A 24 1.27 7.07 4.64
CA SER A 24 2.40 7.56 3.86
C SER A 24 1.94 8.86 3.16
N GLY A 25 2.25 9.99 3.76
CA GLY A 25 2.17 11.29 3.10
C GLY A 25 1.27 12.33 3.74
N ALA A 26 1.64 12.90 4.86
CA ALA A 26 1.29 14.29 5.18
C ALA A 26 2.27 14.83 6.22
N ALA A 27 3.28 15.54 5.78
CA ALA A 27 4.04 16.45 6.63
C ALA A 27 3.45 17.86 6.49
N ALA A 28 2.81 18.34 7.53
CA ALA A 28 2.39 19.74 7.63
C ALA A 28 3.55 20.63 8.09
N LEU A 29 3.59 21.80 7.51
CA LEU A 29 4.52 22.90 7.67
C LEU A 29 4.54 23.47 9.09
N ALA A 30 5.74 23.70 9.62
CA ALA A 30 6.09 24.90 10.42
C ALA A 30 7.61 25.01 10.57
N GLY A 31 8.20 25.93 10.14
CA GLY A 31 8.95 27.16 10.18
C GLY A 31 10.19 27.21 11.03
N CYS A 32 11.32 27.53 10.33
CA CYS A 32 12.44 28.45 10.68
C CYS A 32 13.08 28.39 12.09
N ASP A 33 14.36 28.19 12.22
CA ASP A 33 15.47 29.16 12.02
C ASP A 33 16.83 28.62 12.53
N SER A 34 17.82 28.90 11.73
CA SER A 34 19.25 29.13 11.92
C SER A 34 20.12 28.40 12.96
N GLY A 35 21.22 27.86 12.44
CA GLY A 35 22.54 28.29 12.86
C GLY A 35 23.50 27.33 13.50
N GLY A 36 24.56 26.96 12.75
CA GLY A 36 25.91 27.08 13.30
C GLY A 36 26.72 25.83 13.65
N ASP A 37 27.60 25.51 12.73
CA ASP A 37 29.04 25.32 12.93
C ASP A 37 29.60 24.07 13.61
N GLY A 38 30.28 23.28 12.77
CA GLY A 38 31.64 22.79 12.87
C GLY A 38 32.10 21.91 14.04
N GLY A 39 32.60 20.72 13.70
CA GLY A 39 33.44 19.96 14.62
C GLY A 39 33.98 18.66 14.04
N ASP A 40 35.17 18.77 13.52
CA ASP A 40 36.10 17.77 13.00
C ASP A 40 36.54 16.72 14.04
N GLY A 41 36.77 15.47 13.59
CA GLY A 41 37.88 14.64 14.04
C GLY A 41 37.61 13.48 14.99
N GLY A 42 37.87 12.27 14.50
CA GLY A 42 38.10 11.11 15.36
C GLY A 42 38.40 9.81 14.63
N ASP A 43 39.65 9.70 14.20
CA ASP A 43 40.34 8.50 13.74
C ASP A 43 40.28 7.34 14.76
N GLY A 44 40.12 6.13 14.32
CA GLY A 44 40.56 4.98 15.08
C GLY A 44 39.84 3.66 14.89
N GLY A 45 40.43 2.75 14.14
CA GLY A 45 40.22 1.34 14.39
C GLY A 45 40.14 0.46 13.17
N ASP A 46 41.29 0.18 12.60
CA ASP A 46 41.56 -0.85 11.61
C ASP A 46 41.18 -2.26 12.14
N GLY A 47 40.16 -2.84 11.56
CA GLY A 47 39.83 -4.23 11.63
C GLY A 47 39.29 -4.63 10.25
N GLY A 48 40.16 -4.61 9.23
CA GLY A 48 39.80 -4.74 7.85
C GLY A 48 39.12 -6.08 7.55
N ASP A 49 37.83 -6.03 7.29
CA ASP A 49 37.10 -7.01 6.49
C ASP A 49 37.54 -6.81 5.04
N SER A 50 38.36 -7.76 4.51
CA SER A 50 39.06 -7.61 3.24
C SER A 50 38.11 -7.74 2.05
N GLY A 51 37.25 -6.78 1.83
CA GLY A 51 36.29 -6.76 0.72
C GLY A 51 35.21 -5.68 0.85
N VAL A 52 35.12 -5.00 1.99
CA VAL A 52 34.19 -3.91 2.20
C VAL A 52 34.82 -2.58 1.81
N ILE A 53 34.15 -1.85 0.92
CA ILE A 53 34.54 -0.53 0.44
C ILE A 53 34.03 0.52 1.44
N ASP A 54 34.89 1.43 1.87
CA ASP A 54 34.49 2.55 2.70
C ASP A 54 33.70 3.57 1.87
N LYS A 55 32.39 3.32 1.75
CA LYS A 55 31.47 4.08 0.93
C LYS A 55 30.09 4.13 1.57
N THR A 56 29.39 5.24 1.39
CA THR A 56 28.04 5.47 1.89
C THR A 56 27.05 5.50 0.74
N HIS A 57 26.01 4.66 0.81
CA HIS A 57 24.86 4.75 -0.11
C HIS A 57 23.82 5.73 0.44
N ALA A 58 23.55 6.81 -0.29
CA ALA A 58 22.62 7.85 0.11
C ALA A 58 21.25 7.67 -0.56
N SER A 59 20.22 7.31 0.19
CA SER A 59 18.85 7.20 -0.31
C SER A 59 18.00 8.40 0.10
N ALA A 60 17.21 8.92 -0.84
CA ALA A 60 16.34 10.06 -0.61
C ALA A 60 15.18 9.69 0.34
N LEU A 61 14.93 10.50 1.37
CA LEU A 61 13.83 10.32 2.34
C LEU A 61 12.95 11.57 2.41
N GLN A 62 11.68 11.44 2.01
CA GLN A 62 10.70 12.54 2.14
C GLN A 62 10.13 12.60 3.56
N ALA A 63 10.99 12.89 4.53
CA ALA A 63 10.61 13.09 5.93
C ALA A 63 11.75 13.79 6.69
N ASN A 64 11.44 14.41 7.83
CA ASN A 64 12.45 14.74 8.82
C ASN A 64 12.75 13.47 9.66
N PRO A 65 13.99 12.95 9.69
CA PRO A 65 14.32 11.75 10.46
C PRO A 65 13.98 11.86 11.96
N ASN A 66 14.06 13.04 12.56
CA ASN A 66 13.71 13.24 13.97
C ASN A 66 12.22 13.08 14.28
N ASP A 67 11.36 13.14 13.25
CA ASP A 67 9.91 12.90 13.39
C ASP A 67 9.56 11.43 13.15
N ARG A 68 10.55 10.55 13.04
CA ARG A 68 10.38 9.12 12.77
C ARG A 68 11.11 8.27 13.79
N THR A 69 10.75 7.00 13.90
CA THR A 69 11.41 6.02 14.77
C THR A 69 11.49 4.64 14.11
N ILE A 70 12.51 3.87 14.50
CA ILE A 70 12.69 2.47 14.13
C ILE A 70 11.73 1.55 14.94
N ASN A 71 11.16 2.04 16.06
CA ASN A 71 10.19 1.26 16.83
C ASN A 71 9.01 0.82 15.94
N PRO A 72 8.85 -0.49 15.63
CA PRO A 72 7.83 -0.97 14.69
C PRO A 72 6.41 -0.89 15.27
N HIS A 73 6.28 -0.72 16.58
CA HIS A 73 5.00 -0.65 17.29
C HIS A 73 4.51 0.79 17.51
N HIS A 74 5.29 1.80 17.10
CA HIS A 74 4.89 3.20 17.24
C HIS A 74 3.75 3.54 16.27
N THR A 75 2.62 4.10 16.79
CA THR A 75 1.39 4.29 16.01
C THR A 75 1.49 5.29 14.86
N GLN A 76 2.28 6.36 15.02
CA GLN A 76 2.29 7.49 14.06
C GLN A 76 3.63 7.65 13.34
N ASN A 77 4.73 7.36 14.01
CA ASN A 77 6.06 7.74 13.56
C ASN A 77 6.96 6.57 13.17
N ALA A 78 6.46 5.32 13.21
CA ALA A 78 7.23 4.18 12.71
C ALA A 78 7.65 4.42 11.24
N SER A 79 8.94 4.20 10.96
CA SER A 79 9.50 4.40 9.64
C SER A 79 9.60 3.09 8.88
N GLU A 80 8.66 2.81 7.99
CA GLU A 80 8.71 1.60 7.15
C GLU A 80 10.00 1.52 6.30
N PRO A 81 10.55 2.62 5.70
CA PRO A 81 11.84 2.58 5.03
C PRO A 81 12.99 2.13 5.94
N ALA A 82 13.10 2.69 7.16
CA ALA A 82 14.12 2.28 8.11
C ALA A 82 13.91 0.83 8.55
N THR A 83 12.67 0.43 8.87
CA THR A 83 12.32 -0.95 9.20
C THR A 83 12.79 -1.92 8.12
N GLN A 84 12.56 -1.62 6.83
CA GLN A 84 12.98 -2.50 5.72
C GLN A 84 14.50 -2.59 5.56
N LEU A 85 15.24 -1.56 5.96
CA LEU A 85 16.69 -1.53 5.90
C LEU A 85 17.31 -2.35 7.04
N VAL A 86 16.76 -2.24 8.26
CA VAL A 86 17.43 -2.71 9.49
C VAL A 86 16.85 -4.01 10.06
N PHE A 87 15.66 -4.47 9.61
CA PHE A 87 15.08 -5.72 10.09
C PHE A 87 14.87 -6.74 8.97
N ASP A 88 15.11 -8.01 9.26
CA ASP A 88 14.86 -9.10 8.33
C ASP A 88 13.37 -9.44 8.28
N ARG A 89 12.82 -9.55 7.06
CA ARG A 89 11.40 -9.88 6.84
C ARG A 89 11.15 -11.35 7.09
N TYR A 90 9.95 -11.70 7.51
CA TYR A 90 9.51 -13.10 7.51
C TYR A 90 9.53 -13.67 6.10
N ALA A 91 8.91 -12.99 5.16
CA ALA A 91 8.96 -13.27 3.73
C ALA A 91 8.79 -11.97 2.94
N ALA A 92 9.40 -11.87 1.77
CA ALA A 92 9.15 -10.82 0.80
C ALA A 92 8.06 -11.25 -0.20
N TYR A 93 7.39 -10.28 -0.83
CA TYR A 93 6.43 -10.54 -1.89
C TYR A 93 6.93 -9.98 -3.22
N SER A 94 7.03 -10.83 -4.23
CA SER A 94 7.35 -10.43 -5.60
C SER A 94 6.11 -9.94 -6.31
N PHE A 95 6.10 -8.67 -6.70
CA PHE A 95 4.99 -8.09 -7.46
C PHE A 95 4.95 -8.55 -8.92
N GLU A 96 6.02 -9.16 -9.42
CA GLU A 96 6.08 -9.66 -10.79
C GLU A 96 5.48 -11.06 -10.91
N SER A 97 5.93 -11.98 -10.05
CA SER A 97 5.47 -13.37 -10.04
C SER A 97 4.22 -13.59 -9.20
N ASP A 98 3.83 -12.65 -8.34
CA ASP A 98 2.79 -12.79 -7.31
C ASP A 98 3.09 -13.95 -6.32
N GLU A 99 4.40 -14.14 -5.99
CA GLU A 99 4.89 -15.18 -5.10
C GLU A 99 5.55 -14.61 -3.84
N PHE A 100 5.56 -15.41 -2.78
CA PHE A 100 6.28 -15.10 -1.55
C PHE A 100 7.68 -15.71 -1.58
N ILE A 101 8.68 -14.89 -1.24
CA ILE A 101 10.09 -15.25 -1.15
C ILE A 101 10.45 -15.32 0.34
N MET A 102 10.79 -16.51 0.85
CA MET A 102 11.19 -16.67 2.24
C MET A 102 12.46 -15.87 2.54
N SER A 103 12.50 -15.22 3.71
CA SER A 103 13.66 -14.48 4.18
C SER A 103 14.09 -14.96 5.57
N ALA A 104 13.54 -14.43 6.65
CA ALA A 104 13.80 -14.94 8.00
C ALA A 104 13.10 -16.29 8.26
N LEU A 105 11.98 -16.55 7.61
CA LEU A 105 11.37 -17.87 7.62
C LEU A 105 12.12 -18.80 6.65
N GLU A 106 12.34 -20.05 7.07
CA GLU A 106 12.68 -21.15 6.20
C GLU A 106 11.43 -21.73 5.55
N ASN A 107 10.34 -21.85 6.32
CA ASN A 107 9.09 -22.40 5.87
C ASN A 107 7.90 -21.87 6.67
N TRP A 108 6.70 -21.95 6.08
CA TRP A 108 5.41 -21.90 6.75
C TRP A 108 4.52 -23.03 6.26
N GLU A 109 3.92 -23.74 7.18
CA GLU A 109 2.99 -24.84 6.89
C GLU A 109 1.59 -24.49 7.40
N PHE A 110 0.59 -24.80 6.58
CA PHE A 110 -0.83 -24.60 6.91
C PHE A 110 -1.50 -25.96 6.98
N ASP A 111 -1.93 -26.37 8.17
CA ASP A 111 -2.69 -27.61 8.42
C ASP A 111 -4.00 -27.28 9.14
N GLY A 112 -5.07 -27.14 8.37
CA GLY A 112 -6.38 -26.69 8.88
C GLY A 112 -6.26 -25.30 9.51
N GLN A 113 -6.52 -25.23 10.82
CA GLN A 113 -6.45 -23.99 11.59
C GLN A 113 -5.09 -23.77 12.27
N THR A 114 -4.09 -24.58 11.97
CA THR A 114 -2.74 -24.42 12.52
C THR A 114 -1.79 -23.91 11.45
N VAL A 115 -1.07 -22.84 11.77
CA VAL A 115 0.02 -22.32 10.94
C VAL A 115 1.32 -22.51 11.70
N THR A 116 2.22 -23.30 11.16
CA THR A 116 3.55 -23.54 11.73
C THR A 116 4.57 -22.69 10.98
N LEU A 117 5.27 -21.83 11.70
CA LEU A 117 6.36 -20.98 11.22
C LEU A 117 7.69 -21.61 11.65
N THR A 118 8.54 -21.94 10.70
CA THR A 118 9.90 -22.39 10.96
C THR A 118 10.88 -21.28 10.58
N PHE A 119 11.57 -20.75 11.57
CA PHE A 119 12.60 -19.73 11.39
C PHE A 119 13.94 -20.39 11.05
N ARG A 120 14.79 -19.64 10.35
CA ARG A 120 16.14 -20.05 10.02
C ARG A 120 17.00 -20.10 11.28
N ASP A 121 17.96 -21.00 11.31
CA ASP A 121 18.92 -21.18 12.40
C ASP A 121 20.13 -20.23 12.36
N ASP A 122 20.28 -19.48 11.25
CA ASP A 122 21.35 -18.49 11.02
C ASP A 122 20.92 -17.03 11.29
N LEU A 123 19.79 -16.83 11.96
CA LEU A 123 19.31 -15.49 12.32
C LEU A 123 20.01 -14.99 13.59
N THR A 124 20.60 -13.79 13.49
CA THR A 124 21.28 -13.12 14.61
C THR A 124 20.84 -11.67 14.73
N TRP A 125 20.82 -11.20 15.95
CA TRP A 125 20.71 -9.78 16.24
C TRP A 125 22.05 -9.06 16.04
N SER A 126 22.04 -7.75 15.86
CA SER A 126 23.26 -6.93 15.65
C SER A 126 24.21 -6.88 16.85
N ASP A 127 23.78 -7.32 18.02
CA ASP A 127 24.60 -7.52 19.22
C ASP A 127 25.28 -8.91 19.27
N GLY A 128 25.05 -9.75 18.26
CA GLY A 128 25.58 -11.11 18.13
C GLY A 128 24.74 -12.19 18.83
N SER A 129 23.65 -11.83 19.50
CA SER A 129 22.74 -12.82 20.11
C SER A 129 21.91 -13.53 19.04
N GLN A 130 21.55 -14.80 19.30
CA GLN A 130 20.70 -15.61 18.41
C GLN A 130 19.25 -15.11 18.48
N VAL A 131 18.60 -14.99 17.32
CA VAL A 131 17.15 -14.81 17.25
C VAL A 131 16.48 -16.15 17.58
N THR A 132 15.51 -16.12 18.48
CA THR A 132 14.75 -17.31 18.89
C THR A 132 13.26 -17.04 18.87
N THR A 133 12.46 -18.08 19.02
CA THR A 133 11.00 -17.95 19.16
C THR A 133 10.56 -17.24 20.44
N GLU A 134 11.44 -17.00 21.41
CA GLU A 134 11.16 -16.11 22.54
C GLU A 134 10.97 -14.66 22.06
N ASP A 135 11.82 -14.18 21.15
CA ASP A 135 11.68 -12.86 20.53
C ASP A 135 10.35 -12.76 19.75
N ILE A 136 10.04 -13.81 18.99
CA ILE A 136 8.80 -13.92 18.22
C ILE A 136 7.56 -13.93 19.12
N ASP A 137 7.62 -14.62 20.26
CA ASP A 137 6.53 -14.67 21.22
C ASP A 137 6.30 -13.30 21.89
N VAL A 138 7.37 -12.58 22.23
CA VAL A 138 7.28 -11.19 22.70
C VAL A 138 6.65 -10.29 21.63
N GLN A 139 7.09 -10.40 20.38
CA GLN A 139 6.53 -9.67 19.24
C GLN A 139 5.02 -9.91 19.10
N PHE A 140 4.58 -11.16 19.06
CA PHE A 140 3.17 -11.50 18.92
C PHE A 140 2.33 -11.01 20.11
N LYS A 141 2.86 -11.08 21.33
CA LYS A 141 2.19 -10.57 22.55
C LYS A 141 2.02 -9.05 22.49
N ILE A 142 3.06 -8.30 22.06
CA ILE A 142 2.96 -6.85 21.89
C ILE A 142 1.98 -6.51 20.77
N ARG A 143 2.05 -7.18 19.62
CA ARG A 143 1.12 -7.01 18.50
C ARG A 143 -0.33 -7.32 18.90
N LYS A 144 -0.56 -8.28 19.79
CA LYS A 144 -1.89 -8.52 20.38
C LYS A 144 -2.38 -7.33 21.19
N LYS A 145 -1.51 -6.82 22.04
CA LYS A 145 -1.81 -5.69 22.92
C LYS A 145 -2.09 -4.41 22.12
N THR A 146 -1.35 -4.19 21.03
CA THR A 146 -1.50 -3.01 20.18
C THR A 146 -2.61 -3.14 19.13
N GLY A 147 -3.22 -4.32 18.97
CA GLY A 147 -4.36 -4.55 18.08
C GLY A 147 -3.96 -4.81 16.63
N ASP A 148 -2.79 -5.43 16.41
CA ASP A 148 -2.30 -5.76 15.07
C ASP A 148 -3.24 -6.71 14.30
N ALA A 149 -3.33 -6.51 12.99
CA ALA A 149 -4.25 -7.21 12.10
C ALA A 149 -4.07 -8.74 12.06
N ILE A 150 -2.88 -9.27 12.36
CA ILE A 150 -2.65 -10.72 12.44
C ILE A 150 -3.55 -11.39 13.48
N TRP A 151 -3.91 -10.66 14.54
CA TRP A 151 -4.79 -11.14 15.60
C TRP A 151 -6.28 -11.14 15.21
N GLY A 152 -6.62 -10.57 14.06
CA GLY A 152 -7.92 -10.78 13.43
C GLY A 152 -8.12 -12.21 12.92
N PHE A 153 -7.05 -12.91 12.62
CA PHE A 153 -7.05 -14.30 12.16
C PHE A 153 -6.64 -15.30 13.25
N THR A 154 -5.92 -14.87 14.29
CA THR A 154 -5.27 -15.72 15.28
C THR A 154 -6.04 -15.74 16.59
N GLU A 155 -6.37 -16.92 17.11
CA GLU A 155 -6.96 -17.13 18.43
C GLU A 155 -5.87 -17.20 19.51
N SER A 156 -4.82 -18.00 19.26
CA SER A 156 -3.71 -18.20 20.17
C SER A 156 -2.42 -18.53 19.44
N THR A 157 -1.31 -18.42 20.15
CA THR A 157 0.03 -18.76 19.66
C THR A 157 0.73 -19.67 20.64
N GLU A 158 1.73 -20.46 20.14
CA GLU A 158 2.51 -21.39 20.94
C GLU A 158 3.98 -21.41 20.47
N VAL A 159 4.89 -21.36 21.43
CA VAL A 159 6.32 -21.69 21.22
C VAL A 159 6.47 -23.20 21.21
N VAL A 160 6.90 -23.79 20.10
CA VAL A 160 7.11 -25.23 19.99
C VAL A 160 8.55 -25.59 20.38
N ASP A 161 9.52 -24.87 19.83
CA ASP A 161 10.94 -24.92 20.15
C ASP A 161 11.63 -23.61 19.77
N ASP A 162 12.96 -23.53 19.87
CA ASP A 162 13.74 -22.31 19.65
C ASP A 162 13.59 -21.71 18.24
N LEU A 163 13.14 -22.49 17.24
CA LEU A 163 12.99 -22.06 15.84
C LEU A 163 11.58 -22.27 15.29
N THR A 164 10.69 -22.91 16.04
CA THR A 164 9.33 -23.26 15.58
C THR A 164 8.28 -22.58 16.42
N TYR A 165 7.46 -21.77 15.75
CA TYR A 165 6.34 -21.03 16.36
C TYR A 165 5.03 -21.37 15.68
N GLN A 166 3.95 -21.54 16.44
CA GLN A 166 2.64 -21.86 15.90
C GLN A 166 1.60 -20.76 16.17
N LEU A 167 0.76 -20.53 15.16
CA LEU A 167 -0.46 -19.76 15.28
C LEU A 167 -1.65 -20.72 15.14
N ASN A 168 -2.59 -20.63 16.08
CA ASN A 168 -3.88 -21.30 15.99
C ASN A 168 -4.89 -20.27 15.49
N LEU A 169 -5.47 -20.51 14.32
CA LEU A 169 -6.40 -19.59 13.69
C LEU A 169 -7.78 -19.64 14.38
N ALA A 170 -8.48 -18.53 14.43
CA ALA A 170 -9.79 -18.39 15.05
C ALA A 170 -10.91 -19.12 14.29
N GLY A 171 -10.68 -19.49 13.03
CA GLY A 171 -11.64 -20.17 12.16
C GLY A 171 -11.00 -20.62 10.85
N GLU A 172 -11.79 -21.22 9.97
CA GLU A 172 -11.37 -21.51 8.61
C GLU A 172 -11.01 -20.20 7.91
N THR A 173 -9.79 -20.12 7.38
CA THR A 173 -9.23 -18.91 6.80
C THR A 173 -8.44 -19.29 5.56
N ASN A 174 -8.60 -18.54 4.46
CA ASN A 174 -7.78 -18.73 3.28
C ASN A 174 -6.30 -18.46 3.63
N PRO A 175 -5.40 -19.44 3.40
CA PRO A 175 -3.98 -19.31 3.76
C PRO A 175 -3.31 -18.06 3.19
N ILE A 176 -3.74 -17.60 2.00
CA ILE A 176 -3.16 -16.42 1.34
C ILE A 176 -3.35 -15.14 2.17
N MET A 177 -4.46 -15.04 2.91
CA MET A 177 -4.71 -13.88 3.78
C MET A 177 -3.71 -13.81 4.92
N VAL A 178 -3.45 -14.94 5.56
CA VAL A 178 -2.46 -15.03 6.65
C VAL A 178 -1.05 -14.79 6.09
N LYS A 179 -0.72 -15.38 4.93
CA LYS A 179 0.58 -15.16 4.25
C LYS A 179 0.85 -13.68 3.97
N HIS A 180 -0.16 -12.93 3.52
CA HIS A 180 -0.01 -11.48 3.31
C HIS A 180 0.24 -10.71 4.60
N GLN A 181 -0.33 -11.13 5.73
CA GLN A 181 -0.02 -10.52 7.02
C GLN A 181 1.41 -10.86 7.46
N LEU A 182 1.80 -12.14 7.39
CA LEU A 182 3.14 -12.59 7.75
C LEU A 182 4.23 -11.95 6.86
N ALA A 183 3.99 -11.74 5.57
CA ALA A 183 4.92 -11.06 4.67
C ALA A 183 5.10 -9.56 4.98
N ASN A 184 4.21 -8.98 5.79
CA ASN A 184 4.35 -7.62 6.32
C ASN A 184 4.92 -7.59 7.75
N MET A 185 5.50 -8.70 8.22
CA MET A 185 6.17 -8.79 9.51
C MET A 185 7.69 -8.91 9.31
N TRP A 186 8.41 -8.39 10.28
CA TRP A 186 9.88 -8.41 10.35
C TRP A 186 10.30 -9.02 11.67
N VAL A 187 11.52 -9.50 11.76
CA VAL A 187 12.18 -9.84 13.02
C VAL A 187 12.65 -8.52 13.65
N ASP A 188 11.74 -7.85 14.34
CA ASP A 188 11.86 -6.43 14.72
C ASP A 188 11.69 -6.15 16.22
N THR A 189 11.51 -7.20 17.03
CA THR A 189 11.14 -7.08 18.44
C THR A 189 12.04 -7.97 19.29
N PRO A 190 13.33 -7.59 19.54
CA PRO A 190 14.19 -8.35 20.43
C PRO A 190 13.61 -8.40 21.84
N ALA A 191 13.50 -9.61 22.41
CA ALA A 191 12.93 -9.83 23.74
C ALA A 191 13.69 -9.04 24.82
N SER A 192 15.02 -8.98 24.71
CA SER A 192 15.90 -8.23 25.62
C SER A 192 15.51 -6.75 25.80
N VAL A 193 14.89 -6.15 24.78
CA VAL A 193 14.46 -4.74 24.77
C VAL A 193 12.96 -4.61 25.03
N PHE A 194 12.13 -5.44 24.37
CA PHE A 194 10.68 -5.22 24.33
C PHE A 194 9.90 -5.97 25.41
N GLU A 195 10.48 -6.96 26.11
CA GLU A 195 9.80 -7.69 27.18
C GLU A 195 9.27 -6.76 28.29
N GLN A 196 9.96 -5.65 28.56
CA GLN A 196 9.53 -4.63 29.52
C GLN A 196 8.12 -4.08 29.25
N PHE A 197 7.66 -4.07 28.00
CA PHE A 197 6.34 -3.55 27.62
C PHE A 197 5.21 -4.56 27.77
N LEU A 198 5.50 -5.83 28.08
CA LEU A 198 4.47 -6.87 28.23
C LEU A 198 3.53 -6.57 29.40
N ASP A 199 4.03 -5.98 30.49
CA ASP A 199 3.27 -5.64 31.68
C ASP A 199 2.78 -4.17 31.72
N GLN A 200 3.17 -3.34 30.72
CA GLN A 200 2.79 -1.93 30.60
C GLN A 200 1.53 -1.76 29.72
N ASP A 201 0.94 -0.56 29.69
CA ASP A 201 -0.14 -0.23 28.77
C ASP A 201 0.36 -0.19 27.31
N ALA A 202 -0.51 -0.49 26.34
CA ALA A 202 -0.15 -0.45 24.93
C ALA A 202 0.41 0.91 24.48
N SER A 203 -0.11 2.00 25.04
CA SER A 203 0.33 3.37 24.74
C SER A 203 1.82 3.60 25.02
N GLU A 204 2.41 2.87 25.97
CA GLU A 204 3.83 3.04 26.33
C GLU A 204 4.72 2.64 25.14
N VAL A 205 4.53 1.45 24.56
CA VAL A 205 5.28 1.02 23.38
C VAL A 205 4.87 1.79 22.12
N GLN A 206 3.60 2.18 22.01
CA GLN A 206 3.05 2.89 20.86
C GLN A 206 3.51 4.34 20.70
N THR A 207 4.07 4.93 21.75
CA THR A 207 4.60 6.30 21.75
C THR A 207 6.09 6.37 22.07
N TRP A 208 6.72 5.23 22.35
CA TRP A 208 8.13 5.14 22.68
C TRP A 208 9.01 5.35 21.43
N VAL A 209 9.94 6.28 21.52
CA VAL A 209 10.94 6.53 20.48
C VAL A 209 12.22 5.81 20.89
N TRP A 210 12.53 4.71 20.22
CA TRP A 210 13.60 3.80 20.60
C TRP A 210 14.96 4.48 20.59
N GLU A 211 15.25 5.22 19.53
CA GLU A 211 16.53 5.90 19.31
C GLU A 211 16.83 7.03 20.32
N ASP A 212 15.81 7.53 21.03
CA ASP A 212 15.93 8.57 22.04
C ASP A 212 15.97 8.00 23.47
N SER A 213 15.95 6.67 23.60
CA SER A 213 15.99 5.96 24.89
C SER A 213 17.41 5.60 25.32
N ASP A 214 17.53 5.05 26.53
CA ASP A 214 18.80 4.50 27.02
C ASP A 214 19.08 3.06 26.51
N GLU A 215 18.15 2.48 25.72
CA GLU A 215 18.28 1.13 25.18
C GLU A 215 18.96 1.17 23.80
N ASP A 216 19.91 0.27 23.58
CA ASP A 216 20.57 0.12 22.28
C ASP A 216 19.55 -0.31 21.21
N VAL A 217 19.64 0.28 20.01
CA VAL A 217 18.83 -0.13 18.87
C VAL A 217 19.43 -1.41 18.28
N ILE A 218 18.77 -2.54 18.56
CA ILE A 218 19.16 -3.88 18.10
C ILE A 218 18.41 -4.22 16.81
N THR A 219 19.14 -4.60 15.77
CA THR A 219 18.63 -4.84 14.42
C THR A 219 18.89 -6.28 13.97
N SER A 220 18.18 -6.78 12.94
CA SER A 220 18.30 -8.16 12.47
C SER A 220 18.67 -8.28 10.98
N ALA A 221 18.85 -7.15 10.27
CA ALA A 221 19.19 -7.15 8.84
C ALA A 221 20.56 -6.52 8.56
N GLY A 222 20.80 -6.17 7.29
CA GLY A 222 22.10 -5.79 6.76
C GLY A 222 22.74 -4.53 7.33
N PHE A 223 21.95 -3.68 7.98
CA PHE A 223 22.42 -2.41 8.53
C PHE A 223 21.92 -2.23 9.96
N LYS A 224 22.70 -1.52 10.76
CA LYS A 224 22.36 -1.11 12.13
C LYS A 224 22.39 0.40 12.26
N TYR A 225 21.56 0.91 13.15
CA TYR A 225 21.44 2.33 13.45
C TYR A 225 22.74 2.89 14.05
N VAL A 226 23.11 4.09 13.62
CA VAL A 226 24.23 4.85 14.18
C VAL A 226 23.71 6.10 14.89
N ASP A 227 23.16 7.03 14.14
CA ASP A 227 22.60 8.28 14.64
C ASP A 227 21.60 8.90 13.66
N ARG A 228 20.93 9.96 14.11
CA ARG A 228 20.05 10.77 13.25
C ARG A 228 20.06 12.23 13.65
N ASN A 229 19.75 13.08 12.68
CA ASN A 229 19.47 14.50 12.86
C ASN A 229 18.31 14.93 11.95
N GLN A 230 18.02 16.22 11.81
CA GLN A 230 16.92 16.71 10.99
C GLN A 230 17.10 16.45 9.48
N GLN A 231 18.31 16.18 9.03
CA GLN A 231 18.67 16.07 7.61
C GLN A 231 19.07 14.66 7.23
N GLU A 232 19.65 13.89 8.14
CA GLU A 232 20.22 12.59 7.86
C GLU A 232 19.85 11.56 8.93
N TRP A 233 19.73 10.33 8.48
CA TRP A 233 19.60 9.15 9.33
C TRP A 233 20.65 8.14 8.90
N ASN A 234 21.62 7.86 9.77
CA ASN A 234 22.84 7.15 9.45
C ASN A 234 22.81 5.71 9.96
N PHE A 235 23.29 4.82 9.13
CA PHE A 235 23.36 3.39 9.37
C PHE A 235 24.72 2.86 8.92
N GLU A 236 25.25 1.85 9.64
CA GLU A 236 26.47 1.14 9.26
C GLU A 236 26.15 -0.33 8.93
N ARG A 237 26.99 -0.96 8.12
CA ARG A 237 26.89 -2.39 7.81
C ARG A 237 26.87 -3.23 9.08
N ASN A 238 25.93 -4.16 9.16
CA ASN A 238 25.83 -5.12 10.27
C ASN A 238 26.64 -6.38 9.92
N PRO A 239 27.79 -6.64 10.53
CA PRO A 239 28.61 -7.84 10.26
C PRO A 239 27.96 -9.13 10.76
N GLU A 240 27.03 -9.03 11.73
CA GLU A 240 26.33 -10.19 12.29
C GLU A 240 25.16 -10.66 11.39
N PHE A 241 24.81 -9.88 10.36
CA PHE A 241 23.74 -10.27 9.45
C PHE A 241 24.13 -11.52 8.64
N ARG A 242 23.26 -12.53 8.58
CA ARG A 242 23.50 -13.80 7.89
C ARG A 242 23.96 -13.69 6.43
N LYS A 243 23.67 -12.58 5.75
CA LYS A 243 24.11 -12.26 4.39
C LYS A 243 25.06 -11.05 4.37
N ALA A 244 25.77 -10.77 5.46
CA ALA A 244 26.68 -9.63 5.53
C ALA A 244 27.71 -9.63 4.40
N ASP A 245 28.20 -10.79 3.98
CA ASP A 245 29.18 -10.93 2.89
C ASP A 245 28.65 -10.46 1.52
N ASN A 246 27.33 -10.33 1.37
CA ASN A 246 26.72 -9.77 0.16
C ASN A 246 26.84 -8.23 0.10
N ILE A 247 27.04 -7.57 1.23
CA ILE A 247 27.09 -6.11 1.34
C ILE A 247 28.55 -5.69 1.30
N ASN A 248 28.99 -5.12 0.17
CA ASN A 248 30.40 -4.73 -0.03
C ASN A 248 30.72 -3.27 0.29
N PHE A 249 29.82 -2.54 0.95
CA PHE A 249 30.03 -1.14 1.36
C PHE A 249 29.70 -0.93 2.85
N SER A 250 30.32 0.10 3.43
CA SER A 250 30.34 0.28 4.89
C SER A 250 29.10 0.98 5.47
N ASN A 251 28.48 1.91 4.73
CA ASN A 251 27.46 2.78 5.30
C ASN A 251 26.26 2.95 4.39
N TYR A 252 25.10 3.17 5.01
CA TYR A 252 23.87 3.58 4.35
C TYR A 252 23.32 4.83 5.06
N LYS A 253 22.78 5.79 4.31
CA LYS A 253 22.09 6.92 4.91
C LYS A 253 20.78 7.24 4.21
N PHE A 254 19.82 7.69 4.97
CA PHE A 254 18.71 8.46 4.43
C PHE A 254 19.06 9.94 4.47
N ASP A 255 18.94 10.60 3.31
CA ASP A 255 19.13 12.04 3.19
C ASP A 255 17.75 12.68 2.98
N ALA A 256 17.37 13.55 3.92
CA ALA A 256 16.03 14.09 4.01
C ALA A 256 15.77 15.19 2.98
N TYR A 257 14.58 15.20 2.39
CA TYR A 257 14.10 16.28 1.55
C TYR A 257 12.62 16.58 1.84
N GLN A 258 12.17 17.79 1.45
CA GLN A 258 10.78 18.23 1.67
C GLN A 258 9.94 18.14 0.39
N GLU A 259 10.50 18.58 -0.73
CA GLU A 259 9.80 18.68 -2.01
C GLU A 259 10.28 17.61 -2.99
N ALA A 260 9.36 16.88 -3.62
CA ALA A 260 9.68 15.84 -4.60
C ALA A 260 10.56 16.33 -5.77
N SER A 261 10.54 17.63 -6.04
CA SER A 261 11.43 18.26 -7.04
C SER A 261 12.90 18.23 -6.66
N VAL A 262 13.25 18.05 -5.37
CA VAL A 262 14.66 18.06 -4.92
C VAL A 262 15.45 16.87 -5.48
N PRO A 263 15.05 15.60 -5.26
CA PRO A 263 15.76 14.47 -5.86
C PRO A 263 15.63 14.46 -7.40
N GLN A 264 14.52 14.92 -7.97
CA GLN A 264 14.40 15.04 -9.43
C GLN A 264 15.41 16.03 -10.03
N GLN A 265 15.63 17.17 -9.38
CA GLN A 265 16.65 18.14 -9.81
C GLN A 265 18.06 17.60 -9.63
N ASP A 266 18.33 16.88 -8.54
CA ASP A 266 19.64 16.27 -8.30
C ASP A 266 19.96 15.24 -9.40
N PHE A 267 19.04 14.34 -9.71
CA PHE A 267 19.17 13.36 -10.78
C PHE A 267 19.28 13.99 -12.18
N THR A 268 18.64 15.14 -12.41
CA THR A 268 18.77 15.89 -13.66
C THR A 268 20.13 16.62 -13.77
N ALA A 269 20.60 17.20 -12.67
CA ALA A 269 21.83 17.97 -12.65
C ALA A 269 23.10 17.11 -12.57
N GLY A 270 22.96 15.83 -12.27
CA GLY A 270 24.12 14.98 -11.95
C GLY A 270 24.81 15.40 -10.66
N GLY A 271 24.02 15.78 -9.64
CA GLY A 271 24.52 16.43 -8.42
C GLY A 271 25.16 15.50 -7.42
N GLY A 272 24.84 14.19 -7.43
CA GLY A 272 25.46 13.20 -6.56
C GLY A 272 25.13 13.33 -5.07
N ARG A 273 24.01 13.96 -4.74
CA ARG A 273 23.48 14.00 -3.37
C ARG A 273 22.78 12.70 -3.01
N PHE A 274 22.03 12.13 -3.96
CA PHE A 274 21.29 10.91 -3.80
C PHE A 274 21.79 9.83 -4.75
N ASP A 275 22.11 8.66 -4.21
CA ASP A 275 22.43 7.45 -4.98
C ASP A 275 21.16 6.68 -5.34
N SER A 276 20.08 6.85 -4.56
CA SER A 276 18.79 6.24 -4.85
C SER A 276 17.61 7.06 -4.36
N SER A 277 16.46 6.77 -4.94
CA SER A 277 15.15 7.22 -4.45
C SER A 277 14.14 6.10 -4.60
N TRP A 278 13.32 5.90 -3.59
CA TRP A 278 12.26 4.91 -3.55
C TRP A 278 10.90 5.58 -3.67
N SER A 279 9.96 4.93 -4.35
CA SER A 279 8.56 5.42 -4.50
C SER A 279 8.44 6.87 -5.02
N MET A 280 9.42 7.33 -5.79
CA MET A 280 9.43 8.66 -6.39
C MET A 280 8.86 8.62 -7.81
N PHE A 281 7.67 9.16 -7.98
CA PHE A 281 7.09 9.36 -9.30
C PHE A 281 7.72 10.56 -10.00
N ALA A 282 8.19 10.35 -11.23
CA ALA A 282 8.69 11.43 -12.07
C ALA A 282 7.92 11.44 -13.40
N PRO A 283 7.45 12.63 -13.87
CA PRO A 283 6.82 12.76 -15.19
C PRO A 283 7.79 12.38 -16.30
N PRO A 284 7.30 11.91 -17.47
CA PRO A 284 8.15 11.52 -18.59
C PRO A 284 9.18 12.58 -18.98
N GLU A 285 8.78 13.83 -19.09
CA GLU A 285 9.63 14.97 -19.42
C GLU A 285 10.73 15.23 -18.36
N THR A 286 10.49 14.90 -17.10
CA THR A 286 11.48 14.98 -16.03
C THR A 286 12.47 13.82 -16.17
N VAL A 287 11.96 12.60 -16.42
CA VAL A 287 12.78 11.39 -16.59
C VAL A 287 13.70 11.54 -17.83
N ASP A 288 13.18 12.09 -18.92
CA ASP A 288 13.97 12.37 -20.14
C ASP A 288 15.11 13.36 -19.89
N GLY A 289 15.05 14.12 -18.80
CA GLY A 289 16.09 15.05 -18.35
C GLY A 289 17.08 14.48 -17.33
N PHE A 290 16.88 13.27 -16.84
CA PHE A 290 17.81 12.65 -15.88
C PHE A 290 19.17 12.37 -16.52
N ALA A 291 20.23 12.41 -15.74
CA ALA A 291 21.56 12.01 -16.19
C ALA A 291 21.56 10.55 -16.65
N ASP A 292 22.41 10.24 -17.64
CA ASP A 292 22.46 8.91 -18.29
C ASP A 292 22.73 7.74 -17.33
N TYR A 293 23.31 8.03 -16.15
CA TYR A 293 23.62 7.04 -15.12
C TYR A 293 22.48 6.88 -14.06
N VAL A 294 21.37 7.58 -14.22
CA VAL A 294 20.19 7.39 -13.36
C VAL A 294 19.28 6.34 -13.97
N VAL A 295 19.19 5.21 -13.30
CA VAL A 295 18.49 4.01 -13.80
C VAL A 295 17.19 3.82 -13.04
N GLU A 296 16.11 3.52 -13.76
CA GLU A 296 14.87 3.03 -13.17
C GLU A 296 15.07 1.57 -12.71
N VAL A 297 15.17 1.36 -11.41
CA VAL A 297 15.41 0.03 -10.85
C VAL A 297 14.14 -0.81 -10.94
N ARG A 298 12.99 -0.19 -10.69
CA ARG A 298 11.72 -0.87 -10.76
C ARG A 298 10.55 0.08 -11.04
N SER A 299 9.69 -0.39 -11.95
CA SER A 299 8.36 0.16 -12.19
C SER A 299 7.34 -0.96 -11.96
N ILE A 300 7.01 -1.23 -10.71
CA ILE A 300 6.00 -2.23 -10.36
C ILE A 300 4.60 -1.63 -10.39
N PRO A 301 3.59 -2.41 -10.81
CA PRO A 301 2.21 -2.01 -10.56
C PRO A 301 2.03 -1.84 -9.07
N ALA A 302 1.81 -0.61 -8.62
CA ALA A 302 1.68 -0.31 -7.19
C ALA A 302 0.45 -0.98 -6.55
N LYS A 303 -0.40 -1.59 -7.38
CA LYS A 303 -1.69 -2.18 -6.97
C LYS A 303 -2.51 -1.20 -6.14
N TRP A 304 -2.46 0.06 -6.54
CA TRP A 304 -3.31 1.16 -6.10
C TRP A 304 -3.48 2.13 -7.28
N GLY A 305 -4.36 3.08 -7.19
CA GLY A 305 -4.56 3.99 -8.32
C GLY A 305 -5.68 4.98 -8.09
N TYR A 306 -5.95 5.78 -9.11
CA TYR A 306 -6.99 6.79 -9.11
C TYR A 306 -8.36 6.16 -9.39
N GLY A 307 -9.35 6.51 -8.57
CA GLY A 307 -10.75 6.14 -8.74
C GLY A 307 -11.69 7.25 -8.31
N VAL A 308 -12.97 7.06 -8.58
CA VAL A 308 -14.05 7.93 -8.07
C VAL A 308 -14.70 7.26 -6.87
N VAL A 309 -14.87 8.03 -5.81
CA VAL A 309 -15.67 7.67 -4.64
C VAL A 309 -16.97 8.47 -4.66
N PHE A 310 -18.07 7.80 -4.37
CA PHE A 310 -19.41 8.37 -4.30
C PHE A 310 -19.90 8.36 -2.86
N ASN A 311 -20.63 9.39 -2.44
CA ASN A 311 -21.39 9.30 -1.20
C ASN A 311 -22.74 8.65 -1.50
N HIS A 312 -22.95 7.42 -1.03
CA HIS A 312 -24.16 6.65 -1.33
C HIS A 312 -25.40 7.14 -0.60
N ASP A 313 -25.28 8.03 0.39
CA ASP A 313 -26.40 8.74 1.00
C ASP A 313 -26.89 9.94 0.15
N ASP A 314 -26.08 10.39 -0.83
CA ASP A 314 -26.52 11.44 -1.76
C ASP A 314 -27.52 10.85 -2.77
N PRO A 315 -28.72 11.44 -2.92
CA PRO A 315 -29.78 10.87 -3.76
C PRO A 315 -29.43 10.82 -5.26
N VAL A 316 -28.44 11.58 -5.72
CA VAL A 316 -27.99 11.62 -7.11
C VAL A 316 -26.78 10.70 -7.31
N PHE A 317 -25.69 10.93 -6.58
CA PHE A 317 -24.44 10.15 -6.76
C PHE A 317 -24.50 8.77 -6.10
N GLY A 318 -25.44 8.54 -5.18
CA GLY A 318 -25.81 7.22 -4.68
C GLY A 318 -26.66 6.38 -5.66
N ASP A 319 -27.23 7.00 -6.72
CA ASP A 319 -28.00 6.27 -7.75
C ASP A 319 -27.05 5.51 -8.69
N ARG A 320 -27.31 4.20 -8.88
CA ARG A 320 -26.56 3.31 -9.76
C ARG A 320 -26.48 3.83 -11.19
N ALA A 321 -27.59 4.34 -11.74
CA ALA A 321 -27.64 4.85 -13.11
C ALA A 321 -26.67 6.03 -13.30
N VAL A 322 -26.57 6.93 -12.32
CA VAL A 322 -25.63 8.05 -12.36
C VAL A 322 -24.18 7.58 -12.30
N ARG A 323 -23.86 6.59 -11.44
CA ARG A 323 -22.51 6.01 -11.36
C ARG A 323 -22.11 5.31 -12.65
N GLN A 324 -23.03 4.54 -13.26
CA GLN A 324 -22.81 3.90 -14.56
C GLN A 324 -22.64 4.93 -15.69
N ALA A 325 -23.47 5.96 -15.73
CA ALA A 325 -23.32 7.04 -16.71
C ALA A 325 -21.94 7.73 -16.59
N ILE A 326 -21.49 8.02 -15.36
CA ILE A 326 -20.15 8.54 -15.11
C ILE A 326 -19.07 7.59 -15.65
N ALA A 327 -19.22 6.27 -15.44
CA ALA A 327 -18.28 5.27 -15.94
C ALA A 327 -18.19 5.23 -17.48
N TYR A 328 -19.31 5.36 -18.19
CA TYR A 328 -19.37 5.40 -19.65
C TYR A 328 -18.79 6.69 -20.24
N VAL A 329 -18.95 7.83 -19.56
CA VAL A 329 -18.45 9.13 -20.05
C VAL A 329 -16.93 9.23 -19.93
N ILE A 330 -16.32 8.58 -18.93
CA ILE A 330 -14.90 8.73 -18.64
C ILE A 330 -14.05 7.84 -19.56
N ASN A 331 -13.27 8.47 -20.45
CA ASN A 331 -12.21 7.81 -21.22
C ASN A 331 -10.98 7.61 -20.34
N ARG A 332 -10.72 6.38 -19.93
CA ARG A 332 -9.60 6.04 -19.02
C ARG A 332 -8.23 6.13 -19.67
N GLU A 333 -8.11 5.90 -20.98
CA GLU A 333 -6.87 6.12 -21.73
C GLU A 333 -6.51 7.61 -21.81
N GLU A 334 -7.53 8.48 -21.93
CA GLU A 334 -7.31 9.93 -21.88
C GLU A 334 -6.79 10.38 -20.51
N LEU A 335 -7.32 9.82 -19.41
CA LEU A 335 -6.80 10.11 -18.07
C LEU A 335 -5.31 9.74 -17.96
N VAL A 336 -4.95 8.55 -18.45
CA VAL A 336 -3.55 8.08 -18.47
C VAL A 336 -2.68 8.98 -19.33
N ALA A 337 -3.14 9.33 -20.54
CA ALA A 337 -2.38 10.19 -21.47
C ALA A 337 -2.10 11.57 -20.86
N ASN A 338 -3.09 12.15 -20.16
CA ASN A 338 -2.96 13.47 -19.55
C ASN A 338 -2.12 13.47 -18.26
N ALA A 339 -2.22 12.39 -17.45
CA ALA A 339 -1.58 12.33 -16.13
C ALA A 339 -0.22 11.61 -16.09
N GLY A 340 0.26 11.08 -17.23
CA GLY A 340 1.57 10.47 -17.37
C GLY A 340 1.52 8.98 -17.73
N PRO A 341 1.57 8.64 -19.04
CA PRO A 341 1.44 7.28 -19.56
C PRO A 341 2.60 6.34 -19.19
N ARG A 342 3.74 6.87 -18.72
CA ARG A 342 4.87 6.07 -18.26
C ARG A 342 4.61 5.41 -16.92
N THR A 343 3.81 6.05 -16.06
CA THR A 343 3.59 5.63 -14.68
C THR A 343 2.19 5.11 -14.39
N LYS A 344 1.34 5.06 -15.39
CA LYS A 344 -0.09 4.76 -15.23
C LYS A 344 -0.61 3.91 -16.37
N PHE A 345 -1.65 3.14 -16.09
CA PHE A 345 -2.40 2.37 -17.08
C PHE A 345 -3.88 2.31 -16.70
N PRO A 346 -4.78 2.21 -17.68
CA PRO A 346 -6.21 2.19 -17.41
C PRO A 346 -6.64 0.88 -16.72
N ALA A 347 -7.59 0.93 -15.82
CA ALA A 347 -8.31 -0.25 -15.38
C ALA A 347 -9.15 -0.78 -16.55
N SER A 348 -8.87 -2.01 -17.00
CA SER A 348 -9.56 -2.59 -18.17
C SER A 348 -11.04 -2.86 -17.89
N ILE A 349 -11.36 -3.33 -16.69
CA ILE A 349 -12.72 -3.60 -16.21
C ILE A 349 -12.84 -3.03 -14.79
N PRO A 350 -13.79 -2.13 -14.54
CA PRO A 350 -14.01 -1.59 -13.19
C PRO A 350 -14.86 -2.59 -12.37
N CYS A 351 -14.20 -3.58 -11.81
CA CYS A 351 -14.82 -4.65 -11.02
C CYS A 351 -14.21 -4.83 -9.62
N GLY A 352 -13.32 -3.91 -9.21
CA GLY A 352 -12.66 -4.00 -7.91
C GLY A 352 -11.42 -4.93 -7.88
N ILE A 353 -11.12 -5.69 -8.93
CA ILE A 353 -9.92 -6.55 -9.02
C ILE A 353 -8.77 -5.78 -9.67
N ALA A 354 -7.57 -5.91 -9.12
CA ALA A 354 -6.37 -5.31 -9.71
C ALA A 354 -6.18 -5.77 -11.16
N PRO A 355 -5.90 -4.87 -12.12
CA PRO A 355 -5.91 -5.21 -13.56
C PRO A 355 -5.01 -6.39 -13.93
N LYS A 356 -3.85 -6.54 -13.29
CA LYS A 356 -2.94 -7.67 -13.49
C LYS A 356 -3.56 -9.02 -13.13
N ASN A 357 -4.50 -9.04 -12.19
CA ASN A 357 -5.08 -10.27 -11.64
C ASN A 357 -6.46 -10.60 -12.22
N ILE A 358 -7.00 -9.77 -13.14
CA ILE A 358 -8.31 -9.98 -13.74
C ILE A 358 -8.41 -11.33 -14.47
N ASP A 359 -7.44 -11.66 -15.33
CA ASP A 359 -7.45 -12.89 -16.12
C ASP A 359 -7.38 -14.13 -15.21
N GLN A 360 -6.61 -14.07 -14.11
CA GLN A 360 -6.48 -15.14 -13.14
C GLN A 360 -7.81 -15.43 -12.42
N TRP A 361 -8.54 -14.39 -12.01
CA TRP A 361 -9.71 -14.55 -11.15
C TRP A 361 -11.03 -14.61 -11.92
N LEU A 362 -11.15 -13.90 -13.04
CA LEU A 362 -12.38 -13.92 -13.83
C LEU A 362 -12.40 -15.02 -14.89
N GLY A 363 -11.23 -15.42 -15.42
CA GLY A 363 -11.16 -16.44 -16.47
C GLY A 363 -12.13 -16.15 -17.62
N ASP A 364 -12.89 -17.16 -18.03
CA ASP A 364 -13.87 -17.04 -19.12
C ASP A 364 -15.07 -16.13 -18.77
N ALA A 365 -15.40 -15.99 -17.48
CA ALA A 365 -16.48 -15.11 -17.02
C ALA A 365 -16.20 -13.63 -17.33
N LYS A 366 -14.94 -13.24 -17.54
CA LYS A 366 -14.53 -11.88 -17.93
C LYS A 366 -15.34 -11.32 -19.09
N SER A 367 -15.75 -12.16 -20.04
CA SER A 367 -16.53 -11.74 -21.21
C SER A 367 -17.94 -11.21 -20.90
N ASN A 368 -18.45 -11.46 -19.69
CA ASN A 368 -19.76 -10.98 -19.25
C ASN A 368 -19.69 -9.58 -18.63
N PHE A 369 -18.49 -9.15 -18.22
CA PHE A 369 -18.30 -7.88 -17.51
C PHE A 369 -18.34 -6.69 -18.46
N ASN A 370 -18.94 -5.59 -18.01
CA ASN A 370 -18.92 -4.34 -18.74
C ASN A 370 -17.58 -3.62 -18.51
N ASP A 371 -16.91 -3.26 -19.59
CA ASP A 371 -15.68 -2.47 -19.55
C ASP A 371 -15.93 -0.95 -19.53
N TYR A 372 -17.18 -0.51 -19.78
CA TYR A 372 -17.60 0.89 -19.80
C TYR A 372 -16.78 1.79 -20.75
N GLY A 373 -16.22 1.23 -21.82
CA GLY A 373 -15.46 2.00 -22.80
C GLY A 373 -14.08 2.49 -22.31
N VAL A 374 -13.06 1.63 -22.33
CA VAL A 374 -11.72 1.96 -21.80
C VAL A 374 -11.07 3.17 -22.49
N GLY A 375 -11.09 3.20 -23.82
CA GLY A 375 -10.45 4.20 -24.68
C GLY A 375 -11.41 5.16 -25.35
N GLU A 376 -12.69 5.09 -25.07
CA GLU A 376 -13.73 5.90 -25.68
C GLU A 376 -14.72 6.39 -24.63
N SER A 377 -15.29 7.57 -24.84
CA SER A 377 -16.45 8.05 -24.08
C SER A 377 -17.71 7.57 -24.76
N ASP A 378 -18.45 6.68 -24.12
CA ASP A 378 -19.72 6.18 -24.63
C ASP A 378 -20.91 6.99 -24.07
N THR A 379 -21.11 8.17 -24.63
CA THR A 379 -22.19 9.07 -24.22
C THR A 379 -23.57 8.58 -24.62
N GLU A 380 -23.68 7.63 -25.55
CA GLU A 380 -24.96 7.02 -25.95
C GLU A 380 -25.44 6.09 -24.85
N SER A 381 -24.62 5.12 -24.41
CA SER A 381 -24.94 4.25 -23.28
C SER A 381 -25.13 5.02 -21.98
N ALA A 382 -24.33 6.08 -21.75
CA ALA A 382 -24.52 6.97 -20.59
C ALA A 382 -25.90 7.66 -20.61
N THR A 383 -26.37 8.05 -21.80
CA THR A 383 -27.69 8.65 -21.97
C THR A 383 -28.80 7.64 -21.72
N GLU A 384 -28.69 6.43 -22.30
CA GLU A 384 -29.68 5.36 -22.15
C GLU A 384 -29.91 4.99 -20.67
N VAL A 385 -28.86 4.76 -19.90
CA VAL A 385 -29.00 4.38 -18.49
C VAL A 385 -29.64 5.50 -17.64
N LEU A 386 -29.36 6.77 -17.94
CA LEU A 386 -29.98 7.90 -17.25
C LEU A 386 -31.46 8.04 -17.62
N GLU A 387 -31.80 7.96 -18.91
CA GLU A 387 -33.19 8.08 -19.38
C GLU A 387 -34.06 6.91 -18.86
N GLU A 388 -33.53 5.69 -18.81
CA GLU A 388 -34.21 4.52 -18.23
C GLU A 388 -34.50 4.70 -16.73
N ALA A 389 -33.61 5.38 -16.00
CA ALA A 389 -33.77 5.73 -14.59
C ALA A 389 -34.65 6.97 -14.37
N GLY A 390 -35.16 7.61 -15.45
CA GLY A 390 -36.07 8.74 -15.38
C GLY A 390 -35.41 10.12 -15.34
N TYR A 391 -34.09 10.19 -15.51
CA TYR A 391 -33.37 11.45 -15.69
C TYR A 391 -33.67 12.05 -17.07
N SER A 392 -33.53 13.35 -17.23
CA SER A 392 -33.81 14.02 -18.51
C SER A 392 -32.93 15.25 -18.68
N LYS A 393 -32.73 15.69 -19.94
CA LYS A 393 -32.00 16.94 -20.22
C LYS A 393 -32.96 18.16 -20.32
N SER A 394 -32.56 19.25 -19.68
CA SER A 394 -33.16 20.59 -19.87
C SER A 394 -32.10 21.51 -20.50
N GLY A 395 -32.23 21.71 -21.82
CA GLY A 395 -31.11 22.30 -22.59
C GLY A 395 -29.92 21.33 -22.65
N ASP A 396 -28.77 21.77 -22.18
CA ASP A 396 -27.54 20.98 -22.15
C ASP A 396 -27.28 20.30 -20.79
N THR A 397 -28.13 20.56 -19.77
CA THR A 397 -27.93 20.07 -18.38
C THR A 397 -28.83 18.88 -18.07
N TRP A 398 -28.27 17.83 -17.46
CA TRP A 398 -29.01 16.71 -16.92
C TRP A 398 -29.74 17.07 -15.64
N GLN A 399 -30.99 16.63 -15.52
CA GLN A 399 -31.86 16.83 -14.37
C GLN A 399 -32.32 15.50 -13.80
N THR A 400 -32.47 15.49 -12.47
CA THR A 400 -33.10 14.40 -11.72
C THR A 400 -34.57 14.21 -12.15
N PRO A 401 -35.21 13.10 -11.80
CA PRO A 401 -36.66 12.91 -12.01
C PRO A 401 -37.53 14.01 -11.38
N ASP A 402 -37.03 14.67 -10.33
CA ASP A 402 -37.72 15.81 -9.67
C ASP A 402 -37.44 17.15 -10.34
N GLY A 403 -36.59 17.20 -11.37
CA GLY A 403 -36.29 18.40 -12.17
C GLY A 403 -35.17 19.27 -11.59
N GLU A 404 -34.36 18.76 -10.69
CA GLU A 404 -33.17 19.42 -10.16
C GLU A 404 -31.93 19.12 -11.02
N ASP A 405 -31.08 20.10 -11.25
CA ASP A 405 -29.86 19.94 -12.02
C ASP A 405 -28.87 19.00 -11.28
N ILE A 406 -28.22 18.07 -12.01
CA ILE A 406 -27.15 17.26 -11.46
C ILE A 406 -25.93 18.16 -11.26
N SER A 407 -25.68 18.56 -9.99
CA SER A 407 -24.60 19.47 -9.64
C SER A 407 -23.87 19.07 -8.36
N ALA A 408 -22.55 19.25 -8.35
CA ALA A 408 -21.71 19.00 -7.18
C ALA A 408 -20.35 19.70 -7.24
N GLU A 409 -19.75 19.85 -6.07
CA GLU A 409 -18.31 20.01 -5.95
C GLU A 409 -17.65 18.63 -6.01
N TYR A 410 -16.69 18.44 -6.93
CA TYR A 410 -15.89 17.22 -7.06
C TYR A 410 -14.65 17.34 -6.17
N LEU A 411 -14.60 16.58 -5.09
CA LEU A 411 -13.57 16.66 -4.06
C LEU A 411 -12.26 15.99 -4.50
N THR A 412 -11.11 16.68 -4.37
CA THR A 412 -9.78 16.15 -4.74
C THR A 412 -8.69 16.67 -3.80
N PRO A 413 -7.59 15.89 -3.55
CA PRO A 413 -6.47 16.37 -2.73
C PRO A 413 -5.64 17.42 -3.47
N ALA A 414 -5.30 18.51 -2.78
CA ALA A 414 -4.35 19.50 -3.27
C ALA A 414 -2.92 18.95 -3.21
N GLY A 415 -2.09 19.35 -4.18
CA GLY A 415 -0.66 18.99 -4.20
C GLY A 415 -0.33 17.63 -4.81
N TRP A 416 -1.33 16.81 -5.12
CA TRP A 416 -1.15 15.57 -5.88
C TRP A 416 -1.41 15.85 -7.36
N SER A 417 -0.34 16.25 -8.07
CA SER A 417 -0.45 16.81 -9.42
C SER A 417 -1.14 15.89 -10.43
N ASP A 418 -0.85 14.60 -10.38
CA ASP A 418 -1.47 13.60 -11.25
C ASP A 418 -2.96 13.40 -10.92
N PHE A 419 -3.34 13.39 -9.63
CA PHE A 419 -4.74 13.33 -9.21
C PHE A 419 -5.49 14.59 -9.65
N THR A 420 -4.89 15.76 -9.48
CA THR A 420 -5.48 17.02 -9.93
C THR A 420 -5.71 17.03 -11.44
N THR A 421 -4.74 16.55 -12.23
CA THR A 421 -4.85 16.45 -13.69
C THR A 421 -5.98 15.51 -14.11
N MET A 422 -6.07 14.32 -13.51
CA MET A 422 -7.16 13.38 -13.79
C MET A 422 -8.51 13.92 -13.37
N THR A 423 -8.61 14.57 -12.19
CA THR A 423 -9.83 15.21 -11.72
C THR A 423 -10.32 16.28 -12.70
N ASN A 424 -9.44 17.17 -13.15
CA ASN A 424 -9.81 18.20 -14.12
C ASN A 424 -10.34 17.59 -15.42
N THR A 425 -9.68 16.55 -15.94
CA THR A 425 -10.13 15.85 -17.15
C THR A 425 -11.53 15.23 -16.95
N ILE A 426 -11.79 14.61 -15.79
CA ILE A 426 -13.11 14.02 -15.47
C ILE A 426 -14.18 15.10 -15.40
N VAL A 427 -13.92 16.17 -14.64
CA VAL A 427 -14.89 17.26 -14.49
C VAL A 427 -15.21 17.91 -15.83
N ASP A 428 -14.20 18.13 -16.69
CA ASP A 428 -14.41 18.67 -18.03
C ASP A 428 -15.31 17.75 -18.87
N ARG A 429 -15.04 16.42 -18.91
CA ARG A 429 -15.85 15.47 -19.68
C ARG A 429 -17.27 15.31 -19.16
N LEU A 430 -17.45 15.28 -17.83
CA LEU A 430 -18.79 15.23 -17.24
C LEU A 430 -19.56 16.52 -17.44
N SER A 431 -18.88 17.67 -17.43
CA SER A 431 -19.50 18.97 -17.73
C SER A 431 -19.91 19.07 -19.21
N ASP A 432 -19.08 18.59 -20.14
CA ASP A 432 -19.42 18.49 -21.57
C ASP A 432 -20.64 17.55 -21.80
N PHE A 433 -20.76 16.51 -20.98
CA PHE A 433 -21.92 15.60 -21.01
C PHE A 433 -23.18 16.23 -20.42
N GLY A 434 -23.06 17.24 -19.57
CA GLY A 434 -24.17 18.02 -19.01
C GLY A 434 -24.37 17.91 -17.50
N PHE A 435 -23.34 17.47 -16.74
CA PHE A 435 -23.34 17.58 -15.28
C PHE A 435 -22.70 18.92 -14.89
N ASP A 436 -23.28 19.63 -13.92
CA ASP A 436 -22.72 20.90 -13.43
C ASP A 436 -21.74 20.63 -12.27
N LEU A 437 -20.49 20.33 -12.63
CA LEU A 437 -19.45 19.98 -11.66
C LEU A 437 -18.38 21.06 -11.56
N THR A 438 -17.90 21.30 -10.34
CA THR A 438 -16.76 22.18 -10.05
C THR A 438 -15.72 21.46 -9.20
N VAL A 439 -14.42 21.73 -9.43
CA VAL A 439 -13.34 21.09 -8.65
C VAL A 439 -13.19 21.76 -7.29
N ALA A 440 -13.30 20.98 -6.21
CA ALA A 440 -13.01 21.39 -4.84
C ALA A 440 -11.69 20.74 -4.38
N SER A 441 -10.58 21.48 -4.49
CA SER A 441 -9.25 21.02 -4.09
C SER A 441 -8.99 21.40 -2.63
N GLN A 442 -8.67 20.40 -1.78
CA GLN A 442 -8.41 20.58 -0.36
C GLN A 442 -7.00 20.07 0.02
N PRO A 443 -6.34 20.66 1.04
CA PRO A 443 -5.15 20.06 1.63
C PRO A 443 -5.41 18.59 2.00
N THR A 444 -4.38 17.72 1.89
CA THR A 444 -4.56 16.26 2.04
C THR A 444 -5.27 15.84 3.32
N GLY A 445 -4.97 16.49 4.46
CA GLY A 445 -5.62 16.19 5.74
C GLY A 445 -7.10 16.58 5.75
N ASP A 446 -7.43 17.76 5.22
CA ASP A 446 -8.81 18.25 5.14
C ASP A 446 -9.64 17.43 4.15
N TRP A 447 -9.05 17.08 2.99
CA TRP A 447 -9.65 16.19 2.01
C TRP A 447 -10.00 14.83 2.61
N GLN A 448 -9.06 14.21 3.32
CA GLN A 448 -9.30 12.93 3.97
C GLN A 448 -10.35 13.05 5.09
N GLY A 449 -10.29 14.12 5.88
CA GLY A 449 -11.30 14.41 6.89
C GLY A 449 -12.70 14.56 6.29
N SER A 450 -12.83 15.26 5.15
CA SER A 450 -14.11 15.41 4.44
C SER A 450 -14.67 14.06 3.98
N LEU A 451 -13.80 13.14 3.52
CA LEU A 451 -14.22 11.78 3.14
C LEU A 451 -14.66 10.95 4.35
N ILE A 452 -13.93 11.02 5.46
CA ILE A 452 -14.26 10.30 6.71
C ILE A 452 -15.58 10.77 7.28
N ASP A 453 -15.81 12.09 7.26
CA ASP A 453 -17.02 12.73 7.82
C ASP A 453 -18.21 12.71 6.84
N SER A 454 -18.08 12.05 5.67
CA SER A 454 -19.12 12.01 4.60
C SER A 454 -19.52 13.40 4.07
N ASN A 455 -18.65 14.39 4.20
CA ASN A 455 -18.88 15.77 3.77
C ASN A 455 -18.51 15.98 2.28
N PHE A 456 -19.03 15.13 1.41
CA PHE A 456 -18.84 15.19 -0.04
C PHE A 456 -20.02 14.50 -0.74
N LYS A 457 -20.18 14.72 -2.04
CA LYS A 457 -21.12 13.99 -2.90
C LYS A 457 -20.39 13.03 -3.83
N ILE A 458 -19.35 13.53 -4.47
CA ILE A 458 -18.46 12.82 -5.39
C ILE A 458 -17.03 13.31 -5.20
N GLY A 459 -16.05 12.46 -5.35
CA GLY A 459 -14.66 12.85 -5.19
C GLY A 459 -13.68 11.79 -5.67
N THR A 460 -12.41 12.12 -5.52
CA THR A 460 -11.29 11.25 -5.85
C THR A 460 -10.87 10.44 -4.63
N PHE A 461 -10.64 9.15 -4.82
CA PHE A 461 -9.93 8.31 -3.86
C PHE A 461 -9.15 7.19 -4.57
N TYR A 462 -8.20 6.56 -3.87
CA TYR A 462 -7.56 5.36 -4.40
C TYR A 462 -8.50 4.16 -4.24
N TRP A 463 -8.66 3.41 -5.31
CA TRP A 463 -9.65 2.34 -5.41
C TRP A 463 -9.14 0.96 -5.01
N LEU A 464 -7.82 0.81 -4.77
CA LEU A 464 -7.19 -0.41 -4.27
C LEU A 464 -6.57 -0.16 -2.89
N PRO A 465 -6.54 -1.16 -1.99
CA PRO A 465 -5.96 -1.02 -0.65
C PRO A 465 -4.43 -0.84 -0.65
N GLY A 466 -3.81 -0.96 -1.81
CA GLY A 466 -2.36 -0.82 -1.98
C GLY A 466 -1.56 -2.07 -1.62
N GLN A 467 -0.30 -2.09 -2.07
CA GLN A 467 0.69 -3.13 -1.76
C GLN A 467 0.28 -4.55 -2.20
N ALA A 468 0.94 -5.57 -1.64
CA ALA A 468 0.72 -6.98 -1.95
C ALA A 468 -0.74 -7.43 -1.73
N ARG A 469 -1.42 -6.89 -0.74
CA ARG A 469 -2.83 -7.21 -0.44
C ARG A 469 -3.76 -7.01 -1.63
N SER A 470 -3.48 -6.04 -2.51
CA SER A 470 -4.28 -5.81 -3.71
C SER A 470 -4.22 -6.96 -4.74
N ALA A 471 -3.32 -7.93 -4.58
CA ALA A 471 -3.25 -9.11 -5.44
C ALA A 471 -4.34 -10.16 -5.12
N PHE A 472 -4.81 -10.22 -3.88
CA PHE A 472 -5.83 -11.19 -3.49
C PHE A 472 -7.20 -10.49 -3.40
N PRO A 473 -8.20 -10.93 -4.17
CA PRO A 473 -9.47 -10.22 -4.40
C PRO A 473 -10.26 -9.85 -3.15
N TYR A 474 -10.16 -10.61 -2.07
CA TYR A 474 -10.78 -10.26 -0.79
C TYR A 474 -10.53 -8.81 -0.39
N TYR A 475 -9.25 -8.39 -0.40
CA TYR A 475 -8.88 -7.07 0.07
C TYR A 475 -9.38 -5.92 -0.83
N PRO A 476 -9.16 -5.96 -2.16
CA PRO A 476 -9.64 -4.88 -3.01
C PRO A 476 -11.18 -4.87 -3.14
N LEU A 477 -11.85 -6.01 -3.15
CA LEU A 477 -13.31 -6.06 -3.16
C LEU A 477 -13.89 -5.49 -1.86
N ARG A 478 -13.34 -5.88 -0.70
CA ARG A 478 -13.72 -5.32 0.59
C ARG A 478 -13.47 -3.81 0.65
N HIS A 479 -12.34 -3.34 0.10
CA HIS A 479 -12.03 -1.91 0.02
C HIS A 479 -13.06 -1.10 -0.77
N GLN A 480 -13.65 -1.67 -1.83
CA GLN A 480 -14.73 -1.02 -2.56
C GLN A 480 -16.00 -0.83 -1.72
N LEU A 481 -16.27 -1.77 -0.81
CA LEU A 481 -17.53 -1.85 -0.05
C LEU A 481 -17.50 -1.07 1.26
N VAL A 482 -16.41 -1.18 2.03
CA VAL A 482 -16.34 -0.59 3.38
C VAL A 482 -15.28 0.48 3.52
N ASN A 483 -14.26 0.47 2.70
CA ASN A 483 -13.18 1.45 2.63
C ASN A 483 -12.67 1.95 3.99
N ASP A 484 -11.94 1.09 4.69
CA ASP A 484 -11.45 1.38 6.05
C ASP A 484 -10.56 2.65 6.09
N ALA A 485 -9.89 3.00 4.99
CA ALA A 485 -9.04 4.20 4.90
C ALA A 485 -9.79 5.53 5.03
N ILE A 486 -11.09 5.52 4.78
CA ILE A 486 -12.00 6.64 5.01
C ILE A 486 -13.11 6.29 6.01
N SER A 487 -12.88 5.29 6.85
CA SER A 487 -13.82 4.84 7.89
C SER A 487 -15.24 4.54 7.37
N GLY A 488 -15.35 4.10 6.11
CA GLY A 488 -16.64 3.86 5.45
C GLY A 488 -17.44 5.12 5.13
N GLY A 489 -16.82 6.31 5.14
CA GLY A 489 -17.52 7.60 4.94
C GLY A 489 -18.15 7.81 3.57
N HIS A 490 -17.96 6.86 2.63
CA HIS A 490 -18.72 6.82 1.38
C HIS A 490 -20.13 6.21 1.54
N ASN A 491 -20.45 5.67 2.72
CA ASN A 491 -21.78 5.19 3.12
C ASN A 491 -22.39 4.13 2.21
N TYR A 492 -21.55 3.25 1.62
CA TYR A 492 -22.04 2.16 0.80
C TYR A 492 -22.81 1.14 1.66
N PRO A 493 -24.04 0.72 1.28
CA PRO A 493 -24.85 -0.22 2.06
C PRO A 493 -24.39 -1.68 1.88
N ALA A 494 -23.14 -1.97 2.27
CA ALA A 494 -22.45 -3.25 2.03
C ALA A 494 -23.11 -4.44 2.77
N GLU A 495 -23.78 -4.18 3.90
CA GLU A 495 -24.44 -5.19 4.76
C GLU A 495 -25.93 -5.40 4.41
N GLU A 496 -26.45 -4.70 3.42
CA GLU A 496 -27.86 -4.78 3.00
C GLU A 496 -28.01 -5.70 1.77
N GLU A 497 -29.17 -6.38 1.66
CA GLU A 497 -29.49 -7.15 0.46
C GLU A 497 -29.58 -6.23 -0.76
N GLN A 498 -28.89 -6.59 -1.83
CA GLN A 498 -28.89 -5.88 -3.09
C GLN A 498 -29.26 -6.82 -4.24
N THR A 499 -30.09 -6.31 -5.16
CA THR A 499 -30.50 -7.02 -6.36
C THR A 499 -29.85 -6.38 -7.58
N ILE A 500 -29.17 -7.22 -8.36
CA ILE A 500 -28.48 -6.85 -9.59
C ILE A 500 -28.86 -7.80 -10.72
N PRO A 501 -28.69 -7.44 -12.00
CA PRO A 501 -28.79 -8.38 -13.11
C PRO A 501 -27.88 -9.60 -12.89
N SER A 502 -28.34 -10.76 -13.24
CA SER A 502 -27.55 -12.00 -13.17
C SER A 502 -26.40 -11.98 -14.16
N MET A 503 -25.22 -12.51 -13.78
CA MET A 503 -24.02 -12.50 -14.63
C MET A 503 -24.18 -13.30 -15.92
N ASP A 504 -25.06 -14.32 -15.94
CA ASP A 504 -25.37 -15.11 -17.12
C ASP A 504 -26.41 -14.46 -18.07
N GLY A 505 -26.93 -13.29 -17.69
CA GLY A 505 -27.93 -12.54 -18.45
C GLY A 505 -29.37 -13.02 -18.25
N ASP A 506 -29.63 -14.03 -17.42
CA ASP A 506 -30.96 -14.60 -17.17
C ASP A 506 -31.50 -14.17 -15.79
N GLY A 507 -32.21 -13.03 -15.73
CA GLY A 507 -32.92 -12.58 -14.54
C GLY A 507 -32.06 -11.73 -13.61
N GLU A 508 -32.27 -11.87 -12.30
CA GLU A 508 -31.65 -11.08 -11.25
C GLU A 508 -31.04 -11.99 -10.16
N THR A 509 -29.97 -11.51 -9.55
CA THR A 509 -29.32 -12.14 -8.40
C THR A 509 -29.42 -11.20 -7.20
N THR A 510 -29.78 -11.73 -6.02
CA THR A 510 -29.80 -11.00 -4.76
C THR A 510 -28.70 -11.52 -3.85
N LEU A 511 -27.89 -10.64 -3.31
CA LEU A 511 -26.80 -10.96 -2.38
C LEU A 511 -26.57 -9.83 -1.37
N VAL A 512 -25.90 -10.15 -0.25
CA VAL A 512 -25.32 -9.15 0.67
C VAL A 512 -23.86 -8.99 0.27
N PRO A 513 -23.42 -7.82 -0.24
CA PRO A 513 -22.10 -7.67 -0.85
C PRO A 513 -20.95 -8.02 0.10
N LEU A 514 -21.03 -7.56 1.35
CA LEU A 514 -19.97 -7.81 2.34
C LEU A 514 -19.90 -9.28 2.74
N ASP A 515 -21.05 -9.95 2.94
CA ASP A 515 -21.08 -11.38 3.26
C ASP A 515 -20.45 -12.21 2.12
N LYS A 516 -20.69 -11.80 0.85
CA LYS A 516 -20.11 -12.46 -0.33
C LYS A 516 -18.58 -12.28 -0.39
N VAL A 517 -18.08 -11.11 -0.04
CA VAL A 517 -16.62 -10.87 0.02
C VAL A 517 -16.00 -11.62 1.20
N ASP A 518 -16.64 -11.63 2.38
CA ASP A 518 -16.13 -12.34 3.55
C ASP A 518 -16.06 -13.86 3.31
N GLU A 519 -16.97 -14.43 2.50
CA GLU A 519 -16.93 -15.83 2.07
C GLU A 519 -15.63 -16.19 1.34
N ILE A 520 -15.03 -15.26 0.55
CA ILE A 520 -13.73 -15.46 -0.12
C ILE A 520 -12.63 -15.81 0.89
N GLY A 521 -12.66 -15.16 2.05
CA GLY A 521 -11.68 -15.34 3.12
C GLY A 521 -11.79 -16.66 3.87
N THR A 522 -12.91 -17.39 3.73
CA THR A 522 -13.19 -18.62 4.51
C THR A 522 -12.90 -19.92 3.76
N VAL A 523 -12.66 -19.87 2.46
CA VAL A 523 -12.39 -21.06 1.65
C VAL A 523 -10.90 -21.33 1.55
N PRO A 524 -10.46 -22.62 1.62
CA PRO A 524 -9.04 -22.94 1.78
C PRO A 524 -8.20 -22.80 0.50
N THR A 525 -8.82 -22.73 -0.68
CA THR A 525 -8.09 -22.69 -1.95
C THR A 525 -8.58 -21.57 -2.88
N ASN A 526 -7.69 -21.13 -3.76
CA ASN A 526 -8.04 -20.14 -4.79
C ASN A 526 -9.06 -20.70 -5.80
N GLU A 527 -9.06 -22.02 -6.06
CA GLU A 527 -10.05 -22.66 -6.94
C GLU A 527 -11.46 -22.56 -6.36
N GLU A 528 -11.61 -22.79 -5.06
CA GLU A 528 -12.88 -22.63 -4.36
C GLU A 528 -13.30 -21.17 -4.22
N ALA A 529 -12.34 -20.25 -4.07
CA ALA A 529 -12.58 -18.81 -4.00
C ALA A 529 -13.02 -18.22 -5.35
N MET A 530 -12.56 -18.77 -6.48
CA MET A 530 -12.78 -18.18 -7.82
C MET A 530 -14.26 -17.90 -8.15
N PRO A 531 -15.22 -18.84 -8.02
CA PRO A 531 -16.62 -18.54 -8.30
C PRO A 531 -17.19 -17.46 -7.37
N ILE A 532 -16.76 -17.42 -6.10
CA ILE A 532 -17.21 -16.41 -5.14
C ILE A 532 -16.66 -15.03 -5.52
N VAL A 533 -15.39 -14.99 -5.93
CA VAL A 533 -14.75 -13.77 -6.45
C VAL A 533 -15.46 -13.26 -7.70
N GLN A 534 -15.84 -14.14 -8.62
CA GLN A 534 -16.56 -13.76 -9.83
C GLN A 534 -17.92 -13.12 -9.52
N GLU A 535 -18.68 -13.66 -8.57
CA GLU A 535 -19.96 -13.08 -8.13
C GLU A 535 -19.77 -11.73 -7.45
N ALA A 536 -18.79 -11.61 -6.53
CA ALA A 536 -18.51 -10.36 -5.84
C ALA A 536 -17.98 -9.28 -6.79
N ALA A 537 -17.12 -9.66 -7.74
CA ALA A 537 -16.60 -8.76 -8.76
C ALA A 537 -17.68 -8.32 -9.75
N TRP A 538 -18.61 -9.24 -10.11
CA TRP A 538 -19.78 -8.91 -10.93
C TRP A 538 -20.67 -7.87 -10.25
N HIS A 539 -20.96 -8.07 -8.96
CA HIS A 539 -21.67 -7.07 -8.19
C HIS A 539 -20.97 -5.70 -8.24
N ASN A 540 -19.65 -5.64 -8.00
CA ASN A 540 -18.90 -4.40 -8.07
C ASN A 540 -18.90 -3.78 -9.47
N ASN A 541 -18.88 -4.59 -10.53
CA ASN A 541 -18.92 -4.10 -11.91
C ASN A 541 -20.28 -3.49 -12.26
N VAL A 542 -21.37 -4.08 -11.79
CA VAL A 542 -22.73 -3.59 -12.06
C VAL A 542 -23.08 -2.39 -11.18
N ASP A 543 -22.78 -2.48 -9.88
CA ASP A 543 -23.23 -1.47 -8.91
C ASP A 543 -22.23 -0.31 -8.72
N LEU A 544 -20.95 -0.53 -9.01
CA LEU A 544 -19.89 0.48 -8.91
C LEU A 544 -19.85 1.18 -7.54
N PRO A 545 -19.63 0.46 -6.43
CA PRO A 545 -19.49 1.07 -5.09
C PRO A 545 -18.44 2.19 -5.06
N MET A 546 -17.33 1.95 -5.76
CA MET A 546 -16.34 2.91 -6.22
C MET A 546 -16.04 2.65 -7.69
N LEU A 547 -15.66 3.68 -8.44
CA LEU A 547 -15.30 3.53 -9.84
C LEU A 547 -13.79 3.41 -10.00
N SER A 548 -13.32 2.24 -10.40
CA SER A 548 -11.92 1.96 -10.69
C SER A 548 -11.52 2.53 -12.05
N LEU A 549 -10.59 3.50 -12.11
CA LEU A 549 -10.24 4.18 -13.36
C LEU A 549 -8.81 3.91 -13.83
N VAL A 550 -7.82 4.15 -12.98
CA VAL A 550 -6.40 4.10 -13.34
C VAL A 550 -5.60 3.40 -12.27
N SER A 551 -4.70 2.50 -12.66
CA SER A 551 -3.66 1.95 -11.79
C SER A 551 -2.34 2.69 -12.01
N LYS A 552 -1.49 2.73 -10.96
CA LYS A 552 -0.21 3.41 -10.98
C LYS A 552 0.94 2.41 -10.86
N PHE A 553 2.06 2.73 -11.51
CA PHE A 553 3.34 2.10 -11.25
C PHE A 553 4.04 2.79 -10.08
N GLU A 554 4.76 2.03 -9.29
CA GLU A 554 5.68 2.54 -8.29
C GLU A 554 7.10 2.51 -8.87
N GLN A 555 7.78 3.66 -8.85
CA GLN A 555 9.10 3.84 -9.43
C GLN A 555 10.13 4.04 -8.34
N SER A 556 11.28 3.37 -8.49
CA SER A 556 12.49 3.59 -7.71
C SER A 556 13.64 3.89 -8.67
N TRP A 557 14.59 4.69 -8.23
CA TRP A 557 15.71 5.16 -9.02
C TRP A 557 17.00 4.87 -8.30
N VAL A 558 18.04 4.49 -9.04
CA VAL A 558 19.40 4.28 -8.50
C VAL A 558 20.39 4.81 -9.51
N THR A 559 21.50 5.38 -9.06
CA THR A 559 22.62 5.77 -9.91
C THR A 559 23.53 4.57 -10.17
N ASP A 560 24.02 4.40 -11.41
CA ASP A 560 24.90 3.29 -11.80
C ASP A 560 26.33 3.72 -12.14
N ASP A 561 26.67 4.98 -11.90
CA ASP A 561 28.02 5.51 -12.08
C ASP A 561 28.99 5.10 -10.96
N GLU A 562 28.48 4.87 -9.77
CA GLU A 562 29.24 4.43 -8.58
C GLU A 562 28.71 3.12 -7.96
N TRP A 563 27.60 2.59 -8.48
CA TRP A 563 26.92 1.42 -7.95
C TRP A 563 26.62 0.41 -9.06
N ASP A 564 26.95 -0.86 -8.82
CA ASP A 564 26.50 -1.96 -9.67
C ASP A 564 25.11 -2.42 -9.25
N ILE A 565 24.19 -2.51 -10.21
CA ILE A 565 22.81 -2.89 -10.00
C ILE A 565 22.51 -4.14 -10.82
N VAL A 566 21.80 -5.10 -10.22
CA VAL A 566 21.33 -6.29 -10.92
C VAL A 566 20.52 -5.93 -12.19
N GLU A 567 20.64 -6.77 -13.22
CA GLU A 567 19.99 -6.55 -14.52
C GLU A 567 18.45 -6.52 -14.42
N GLU A 568 17.83 -5.89 -15.41
CA GLU A 568 16.38 -5.87 -15.56
C GLU A 568 15.83 -7.31 -15.72
N GLY A 569 14.71 -7.60 -15.06
CA GLY A 569 14.08 -8.94 -15.06
C GLY A 569 14.49 -9.82 -13.89
N ASP A 570 15.44 -9.41 -13.06
CA ASP A 570 15.71 -10.11 -11.80
C ASP A 570 14.54 -9.95 -10.82
N VAL A 571 14.13 -11.05 -10.18
CA VAL A 571 12.97 -11.11 -9.29
C VAL A 571 13.10 -10.16 -8.08
N ASP A 572 14.32 -9.93 -7.60
CA ASP A 572 14.57 -9.06 -6.44
C ASP A 572 14.33 -7.58 -6.77
N ARG A 573 14.37 -7.20 -8.05
CA ARG A 573 13.91 -5.87 -8.48
C ARG A 573 12.41 -5.68 -8.33
N SER A 574 11.63 -6.75 -8.15
CA SER A 574 10.18 -6.71 -8.00
C SER A 574 9.68 -6.72 -6.56
N ILE A 575 10.60 -6.63 -5.59
CA ILE A 575 10.27 -6.43 -4.19
C ILE A 575 9.97 -4.96 -3.93
N LYS A 576 9.05 -4.67 -3.00
CA LYS A 576 8.74 -3.30 -2.62
C LYS A 576 10.01 -2.57 -2.18
N TRP A 577 10.26 -1.41 -2.80
CA TRP A 577 11.39 -0.52 -2.51
C TRP A 577 12.76 -1.20 -2.66
N PRO A 578 13.12 -1.54 -3.89
CA PRO A 578 14.36 -2.25 -4.19
C PRO A 578 15.64 -1.69 -3.55
N PRO A 579 15.83 -0.35 -3.42
CA PRO A 579 17.03 0.18 -2.79
C PRO A 579 17.31 -0.31 -1.36
N PHE A 580 16.28 -0.81 -0.64
CA PHE A 580 16.45 -1.37 0.71
C PHE A 580 16.64 -2.89 0.71
N TRP A 581 16.18 -3.56 -0.35
CA TRP A 581 16.27 -4.99 -0.49
C TRP A 581 17.54 -5.45 -1.21
N LEU A 582 17.89 -4.81 -2.33
CA LEU A 582 18.98 -5.23 -3.21
C LEU A 582 20.36 -5.29 -2.52
N PRO A 583 20.74 -4.37 -1.61
CA PRO A 583 22.04 -4.45 -0.93
C PRO A 583 22.24 -5.77 -0.17
N ARG A 584 21.23 -6.21 0.57
CA ARG A 584 21.27 -7.44 1.37
C ARG A 584 21.35 -8.73 0.53
N GLU A 585 20.93 -8.65 -0.73
CA GLU A 585 20.99 -9.75 -1.68
C GLU A 585 22.28 -9.71 -2.55
N GLY A 586 23.17 -8.74 -2.34
CA GLY A 586 24.37 -8.54 -3.15
C GLY A 586 24.07 -8.08 -4.58
N LYS A 587 22.91 -7.43 -4.76
CA LYS A 587 22.37 -7.01 -6.05
C LYS A 587 22.34 -5.50 -6.23
N LEU A 588 22.83 -4.78 -5.25
CA LEU A 588 23.27 -3.39 -5.29
C LEU A 588 24.58 -3.32 -4.52
N THR A 589 25.67 -3.08 -5.23
CA THR A 589 27.04 -3.13 -4.69
C THR A 589 27.84 -1.89 -5.08
N ALA A 590 28.74 -1.47 -4.23
CA ALA A 590 29.64 -0.35 -4.53
C ALA A 590 30.69 -0.75 -5.57
N GLN A 591 30.95 0.14 -6.55
CA GLN A 591 32.07 0.00 -7.49
C GLN A 591 33.37 0.46 -6.81
N GLU A 592 34.52 -0.20 -7.18
CA GLU A 592 35.87 0.13 -6.68
C GLU A 592 36.36 1.53 -7.10
#